data_20e8cf33a8c8e330ad086513b577c264
#
_entry.id   20e8cf33a8c8e330ad086513b577c264
#
_cell.length_a   1.000
_cell.length_b   1.000
_cell.length_c   1.000
_cell.angle_alpha   90.00
_cell.angle_beta   90.00
_cell.angle_gamma   90.00
#
_symmetry.space_group_name_H-M   'P 1'
#
loop_
_entity.id
_entity.type
_entity.pdbx_description
1 polymer ?
#
loop_
_entity_poly.entity_id
_entity_poly.type
_entity_poly.pdbx_seq_one_letter_code
_entity_poly.pdbx_strand_id
1 'polypeptide(L)'
;MLGIFLILLFVIFLIFFEPKIEARLKKPAPENKNFDAQMKKLWDIAKVSMKERKTLRAEKALLTILKFDETNAAAYNRLGILYAKSQNYDEAIECFEIAQSLDSNPSSLHNVGLIYLETGAYEKASMAFQQALKLEGDVPARFIALAK
;
A
#
# COMPACT_ATOMS: atom_id res chain seq x y z
N MET A 1 14.65 1.18 -55.56
CA MET A 1 14.95 2.55 -55.11
C MET A 1 13.91 3.09 -54.13
N LEU A 2 12.59 2.99 -54.47
CA LEU A 2 11.53 3.51 -53.57
C LEU A 2 11.45 2.83 -52.20
N GLY A 3 11.70 1.51 -52.10
CA GLY A 3 11.66 0.77 -50.86
C GLY A 3 12.76 1.17 -49.85
N ILE A 4 13.97 1.46 -50.33
CA ILE A 4 15.09 1.88 -49.49
C ILE A 4 14.82 3.28 -48.92
N PHE A 5 14.19 4.16 -49.68
CA PHE A 5 13.80 5.49 -49.25
C PHE A 5 12.74 5.47 -48.16
N LEU A 6 11.77 4.57 -48.27
CA LEU A 6 10.74 4.37 -47.21
C LEU A 6 11.33 3.80 -45.91
N ILE A 7 12.29 2.89 -46.00
CA ILE A 7 12.97 2.34 -44.83
C ILE A 7 13.81 3.44 -44.14
N LEU A 8 14.52 4.26 -44.89
CA LEU A 8 15.28 5.39 -44.34
C LEU A 8 14.38 6.40 -43.65
N LEU A 9 13.23 6.75 -44.23
CA LEU A 9 12.26 7.64 -43.60
C LEU A 9 11.69 7.05 -42.32
N PHE A 10 11.42 5.75 -42.30
CA PHE A 10 10.93 5.05 -41.10
C PHE A 10 11.98 5.02 -39.97
N VAL A 11 13.25 4.77 -40.32
CA VAL A 11 14.36 4.81 -39.34
C VAL A 11 14.57 6.22 -38.79
N ILE A 12 14.51 7.25 -39.65
CA ILE A 12 14.57 8.65 -39.22
C ILE A 12 13.39 8.99 -38.31
N PHE A 13 12.18 8.52 -38.64
CA PHE A 13 10.99 8.68 -37.80
C PHE A 13 11.18 8.04 -36.43
N LEU A 14 11.70 6.81 -36.34
CA LEU A 14 11.99 6.14 -35.07
C LEU A 14 13.02 6.91 -34.24
N ILE A 15 14.12 7.36 -34.86
CA ILE A 15 15.19 8.09 -34.16
C ILE A 15 14.71 9.44 -33.60
N PHE A 16 13.86 10.14 -34.33
CA PHE A 16 13.42 11.48 -33.91
C PHE A 16 12.11 11.50 -33.12
N PHE A 17 11.27 10.45 -33.23
CA PHE A 17 9.93 10.42 -32.64
C PHE A 17 9.90 9.68 -31.29
N GLU A 18 10.65 8.58 -31.15
CA GLU A 18 10.69 7.82 -29.90
C GLU A 18 11.16 8.63 -28.68
N PRO A 19 12.25 9.41 -28.74
CA PRO A 19 12.69 10.15 -27.57
C PRO A 19 11.73 11.25 -27.13
N LYS A 20 10.88 11.75 -28.05
CA LYS A 20 9.83 12.73 -27.70
C LYS A 20 8.62 12.09 -27.03
N ILE A 21 8.31 10.84 -27.33
CA ILE A 21 7.25 10.08 -26.70
C ILE A 21 7.66 9.69 -25.28
N GLU A 22 8.86 9.16 -25.09
CA GLU A 22 9.37 8.84 -23.76
C GLU A 22 9.50 10.08 -22.85
N ALA A 23 9.93 11.21 -23.38
CA ALA A 23 9.99 12.47 -22.63
C ALA A 23 8.60 13.01 -22.24
N ARG A 24 7.55 12.72 -23.03
CA ARG A 24 6.16 13.03 -22.67
C ARG A 24 5.60 12.08 -21.61
N LEU A 25 5.94 10.80 -21.69
CA LEU A 25 5.53 9.79 -20.69
C LEU A 25 6.25 9.94 -19.35
N LYS A 26 7.48 10.47 -19.37
CA LYS A 26 8.29 10.77 -18.17
C LYS A 26 8.01 12.12 -17.53
N LYS A 27 7.18 12.99 -18.14
CA LYS A 27 6.74 14.19 -17.42
C LYS A 27 5.87 13.75 -16.27
N PRO A 28 6.30 13.97 -15.01
CA PRO A 28 5.40 13.76 -13.88
C PRO A 28 4.13 14.60 -14.13
N ALA A 29 2.98 14.01 -13.88
CA ALA A 29 1.72 14.73 -13.95
C ALA A 29 1.89 16.05 -13.19
N PRO A 30 1.31 17.19 -13.65
CA PRO A 30 1.45 18.46 -12.99
C PRO A 30 1.07 18.27 -11.53
N GLU A 31 2.04 18.51 -10.64
CA GLU A 31 1.88 18.39 -9.18
C GLU A 31 0.70 19.29 -8.78
N ASN A 32 -0.44 18.65 -8.55
CA ASN A 32 -1.62 19.38 -8.12
C ASN A 32 -1.48 19.67 -6.62
N LYS A 33 -0.80 20.78 -6.30
CA LYS A 33 -0.54 21.19 -4.91
C LYS A 33 -1.80 21.20 -4.03
N ASN A 34 -2.96 21.44 -4.62
CA ASN A 34 -4.24 21.36 -3.91
C ASN A 34 -4.61 19.91 -3.58
N PHE A 35 -4.34 18.97 -4.49
CA PHE A 35 -4.60 17.55 -4.27
C PHE A 35 -3.69 16.98 -3.17
N ASP A 36 -2.40 17.29 -3.23
CA ASP A 36 -1.43 16.83 -2.22
C ASP A 36 -1.73 17.40 -0.84
N ALA A 37 -2.10 18.68 -0.77
CA ALA A 37 -2.53 19.31 0.47
C ALA A 37 -3.83 18.69 1.04
N GLN A 38 -4.78 18.34 0.17
CA GLN A 38 -6.02 17.66 0.55
C GLN A 38 -5.74 16.24 1.05
N MET A 39 -4.91 15.50 0.35
CA MET A 39 -4.50 14.15 0.73
C MET A 39 -3.78 14.15 2.08
N LYS A 40 -2.84 15.08 2.28
CA LYS A 40 -2.17 15.28 3.57
C LYS A 40 -3.17 15.57 4.69
N LYS A 41 -4.14 16.44 4.46
CA LYS A 41 -5.19 16.75 5.44
C LYS A 41 -6.03 15.53 5.80
N LEU A 42 -6.36 14.67 4.83
CA LEU A 42 -7.10 13.42 5.07
C LEU A 42 -6.28 12.46 5.94
N TRP A 43 -4.98 12.32 5.66
CA TRP A 43 -4.06 11.53 6.47
C TRP A 43 -3.97 12.05 7.91
N ASP A 44 -3.88 13.35 8.11
CA ASP A 44 -3.85 13.97 9.45
C ASP A 44 -5.15 13.71 10.20
N ILE A 45 -6.31 13.86 9.53
CA ILE A 45 -7.62 13.53 10.10
C ILE A 45 -7.68 12.05 10.51
N ALA A 46 -7.27 11.13 9.65
CA ALA A 46 -7.27 9.72 9.94
C ALA A 46 -6.39 9.41 11.18
N LYS A 47 -5.15 9.90 11.18
CA LYS A 47 -4.18 9.71 12.26
C LYS A 47 -4.70 10.24 13.61
N VAL A 48 -5.20 11.46 13.64
CA VAL A 48 -5.72 12.09 14.87
C VAL A 48 -6.97 11.35 15.35
N SER A 49 -7.90 11.03 14.43
CA SER A 49 -9.13 10.33 14.77
C SER A 49 -8.88 8.91 15.32
N MET A 50 -7.91 8.19 14.77
CA MET A 50 -7.50 6.89 15.31
C MET A 50 -6.92 7.00 16.73
N LYS A 51 -6.12 8.04 16.99
CA LYS A 51 -5.55 8.31 18.32
C LYS A 51 -6.65 8.67 19.33
N GLU A 52 -7.63 9.45 18.92
CA GLU A 52 -8.76 9.90 19.74
C GLU A 52 -9.89 8.85 19.84
N ARG A 53 -9.72 7.66 19.25
CA ARG A 53 -10.73 6.59 19.18
C ARG A 53 -12.04 7.02 18.50
N LYS A 54 -11.98 8.00 17.60
CA LYS A 54 -13.11 8.46 16.79
C LYS A 54 -13.22 7.58 15.54
N THR A 55 -13.64 6.32 15.71
CA THR A 55 -13.61 5.25 14.70
C THR A 55 -14.27 5.68 13.40
N LEU A 56 -15.51 6.14 13.44
CA LEU A 56 -16.26 6.53 12.24
C LEU A 56 -15.58 7.66 11.45
N ARG A 57 -14.96 8.62 12.15
CA ARG A 57 -14.26 9.73 11.50
C ARG A 57 -12.96 9.28 10.86
N ALA A 58 -12.24 8.35 11.49
CA ALA A 58 -11.03 7.74 10.95
C ALA A 58 -11.36 6.93 9.70
N GLU A 59 -12.37 6.08 9.77
CA GLU A 59 -12.87 5.26 8.66
C GLU A 59 -13.24 6.13 7.45
N LYS A 60 -14.09 7.13 7.65
CA LYS A 60 -14.49 8.05 6.59
C LYS A 60 -13.31 8.73 5.91
N ALA A 61 -12.28 9.14 6.68
CA ALA A 61 -11.07 9.75 6.11
C ALA A 61 -10.27 8.74 5.28
N LEU A 62 -10.09 7.49 5.77
CA LEU A 62 -9.38 6.43 5.06
C LEU A 62 -10.11 5.99 3.79
N LEU A 63 -11.42 5.80 3.85
CA LEU A 63 -12.22 5.49 2.67
C LEU A 63 -12.19 6.62 1.64
N THR A 64 -12.10 7.88 2.09
CA THR A 64 -11.94 9.01 1.17
C THR A 64 -10.57 8.99 0.49
N ILE A 65 -9.50 8.62 1.22
CA ILE A 65 -8.16 8.41 0.63
C ILE A 65 -8.24 7.33 -0.45
N LEU A 66 -8.86 6.18 -0.16
CA LEU A 66 -9.01 5.09 -1.12
C LEU A 66 -9.88 5.45 -2.33
N LYS A 67 -10.83 6.36 -2.18
CA LYS A 67 -11.60 6.88 -3.33
C LYS A 67 -10.71 7.65 -4.32
N PHE A 68 -9.65 8.29 -3.84
CA PHE A 68 -8.69 9.02 -4.68
C PHE A 68 -7.54 8.14 -5.15
N ASP A 69 -7.13 7.16 -4.34
CA ASP A 69 -6.03 6.24 -4.61
C ASP A 69 -6.43 4.85 -4.11
N GLU A 70 -7.06 4.08 -5.01
CA GLU A 70 -7.57 2.73 -4.74
C GLU A 70 -6.44 1.72 -4.46
N THR A 71 -5.21 2.04 -4.83
CA THR A 71 -4.04 1.18 -4.62
C THR A 71 -3.22 1.56 -3.40
N ASN A 72 -3.77 2.36 -2.50
CA ASN A 72 -3.08 2.83 -1.31
C ASN A 72 -3.00 1.75 -0.21
N ALA A 73 -1.96 0.92 -0.25
CA ALA A 73 -1.73 -0.14 0.73
C ALA A 73 -1.71 0.37 2.18
N ALA A 74 -1.16 1.56 2.42
CA ALA A 74 -1.11 2.15 3.76
C ALA A 74 -2.52 2.50 4.30
N ALA A 75 -3.44 2.91 3.44
CA ALA A 75 -4.82 3.19 3.83
C ALA A 75 -5.57 1.90 4.17
N TYR A 76 -5.42 0.84 3.37
CA TYR A 76 -5.98 -0.48 3.70
C TYR A 76 -5.41 -1.03 5.01
N ASN A 77 -4.10 -0.95 5.22
CA ASN A 77 -3.51 -1.41 6.48
C ASN A 77 -4.07 -0.66 7.69
N ARG A 78 -4.31 0.66 7.59
CA ARG A 78 -4.92 1.44 8.67
C ARG A 78 -6.40 1.13 8.89
N LEU A 79 -7.16 0.83 7.82
CA LEU A 79 -8.53 0.34 7.93
C LEU A 79 -8.56 -1.01 8.65
N GLY A 80 -7.68 -1.95 8.28
CA GLY A 80 -7.54 -3.22 8.97
C GLY A 80 -7.28 -3.05 10.47
N ILE A 81 -6.35 -2.16 10.86
CA ILE A 81 -6.11 -1.83 12.28
C ILE A 81 -7.37 -1.27 12.95
N LEU A 82 -8.13 -0.44 12.25
CA LEU A 82 -9.35 0.17 12.78
C LEU A 82 -10.43 -0.89 13.03
N TYR A 83 -10.65 -1.78 12.07
CA TYR A 83 -11.61 -2.87 12.15
C TYR A 83 -11.20 -3.90 13.22
N ALA A 84 -9.93 -4.27 13.30
CA ALA A 84 -9.43 -5.15 14.36
C ALA A 84 -9.69 -4.58 15.76
N LYS A 85 -9.49 -3.28 15.97
CA LYS A 85 -9.82 -2.62 17.25
C LYS A 85 -11.32 -2.60 17.57
N SER A 86 -12.16 -2.69 16.54
CA SER A 86 -13.61 -2.79 16.68
C SER A 86 -14.10 -4.25 16.73
N GLN A 87 -13.17 -5.22 16.77
CA GLN A 87 -13.41 -6.66 16.76
C GLN A 87 -14.11 -7.17 15.47
N ASN A 88 -14.08 -6.37 14.42
CA ASN A 88 -14.53 -6.76 13.08
C ASN A 88 -13.36 -7.47 12.38
N TYR A 89 -13.10 -8.72 12.80
CA TYR A 89 -11.88 -9.43 12.40
C TYR A 89 -11.87 -9.83 10.94
N ASP A 90 -13.00 -10.18 10.37
CA ASP A 90 -13.10 -10.61 8.96
C ASP A 90 -12.77 -9.44 8.03
N GLU A 91 -13.37 -8.27 8.26
CA GLU A 91 -13.09 -7.06 7.50
C GLU A 91 -11.63 -6.56 7.71
N ALA A 92 -11.10 -6.78 8.92
CA ALA A 92 -9.72 -6.44 9.22
C ALA A 92 -8.74 -7.31 8.42
N ILE A 93 -8.97 -8.62 8.37
CA ILE A 93 -8.16 -9.57 7.60
C ILE A 93 -8.22 -9.22 6.11
N GLU A 94 -9.42 -8.99 5.56
CA GLU A 94 -9.58 -8.59 4.15
C GLU A 94 -8.77 -7.34 3.81
N CYS A 95 -8.86 -6.31 4.65
CA CYS A 95 -8.07 -5.08 4.46
C CYS A 95 -6.56 -5.34 4.50
N PHE A 96 -6.08 -6.21 5.39
CA PHE A 96 -4.66 -6.56 5.46
C PHE A 96 -4.20 -7.40 4.27
N GLU A 97 -5.04 -8.31 3.76
CA GLU A 97 -4.77 -9.09 2.56
C GLU A 97 -4.66 -8.20 1.32
N ILE A 98 -5.57 -7.23 1.16
CA ILE A 98 -5.49 -6.23 0.09
C ILE A 98 -4.19 -5.41 0.24
N ALA A 99 -3.90 -4.90 1.44
CA ALA A 99 -2.67 -4.14 1.69
C ALA A 99 -1.42 -4.95 1.31
N GLN A 100 -1.40 -6.25 1.67
CA GLN A 100 -0.30 -7.16 1.37
C GLN A 100 -0.14 -7.44 -0.12
N SER A 101 -1.25 -7.50 -0.86
CA SER A 101 -1.23 -7.71 -2.32
C SER A 101 -0.70 -6.49 -3.08
N LEU A 102 -0.93 -5.29 -2.53
CA LEU A 102 -0.50 -4.02 -3.12
C LEU A 102 0.95 -3.67 -2.77
N ASP A 103 1.34 -3.95 -1.54
CA ASP A 103 2.69 -3.71 -1.02
C ASP A 103 3.04 -4.83 -0.05
N SER A 104 4.04 -5.65 -0.40
CA SER A 104 4.49 -6.79 0.41
C SER A 104 5.15 -6.31 1.70
N ASN A 105 4.33 -5.77 2.60
CA ASN A 105 4.76 -5.20 3.88
C ASN A 105 4.56 -6.21 5.02
N PRO A 106 5.60 -6.56 5.77
CA PRO A 106 5.50 -7.51 6.88
C PRO A 106 4.50 -7.07 7.96
N SER A 107 4.24 -5.76 8.09
CA SER A 107 3.30 -5.25 9.10
C SER A 107 1.87 -5.76 8.92
N SER A 108 1.39 -5.94 7.67
CA SER A 108 0.05 -6.48 7.40
C SER A 108 -0.05 -7.92 7.86
N LEU A 109 0.93 -8.76 7.54
CA LEU A 109 1.01 -10.16 7.99
C LEU A 109 1.13 -10.27 9.51
N HIS A 110 1.92 -9.39 10.13
CA HIS A 110 2.01 -9.34 11.58
C HIS A 110 0.65 -9.04 12.23
N ASN A 111 -0.09 -8.07 11.70
CA ASN A 111 -1.41 -7.72 12.20
C ASN A 111 -2.43 -8.86 12.01
N VAL A 112 -2.39 -9.58 10.90
CA VAL A 112 -3.21 -10.80 10.68
C VAL A 112 -2.85 -11.86 11.71
N GLY A 113 -1.57 -12.08 11.98
CA GLY A 113 -1.09 -12.99 13.01
C GLY A 113 -1.64 -12.65 14.40
N LEU A 114 -1.69 -11.36 14.75
CA LEU A 114 -2.28 -10.92 16.03
C LEU A 114 -3.79 -11.22 16.11
N ILE A 115 -4.55 -11.05 15.03
CA ILE A 115 -5.97 -11.40 14.98
C ILE A 115 -6.15 -12.91 15.19
N TYR A 116 -5.37 -13.73 14.49
CA TYR A 116 -5.44 -15.18 14.66
C TYR A 116 -5.07 -15.63 16.07
N LEU A 117 -4.11 -14.95 16.70
CA LEU A 117 -3.75 -15.21 18.10
C LEU A 117 -4.93 -14.89 19.03
N GLU A 118 -5.58 -13.75 18.83
CA GLU A 118 -6.70 -13.28 19.66
C GLU A 118 -7.95 -14.17 19.47
N THR A 119 -8.16 -14.71 18.28
CA THR A 119 -9.26 -15.62 17.95
C THR A 119 -8.97 -17.08 18.27
N GLY A 120 -7.78 -17.41 18.83
CA GLY A 120 -7.37 -18.77 19.20
C GLY A 120 -6.92 -19.64 18.01
N ALA A 121 -6.77 -19.09 16.82
CA ALA A 121 -6.30 -19.79 15.64
C ALA A 121 -4.76 -19.87 15.61
N TYR A 122 -4.15 -20.53 16.60
CA TYR A 122 -2.70 -20.49 16.87
C TYR A 122 -1.82 -20.95 15.68
N GLU A 123 -2.26 -21.98 14.94
CA GLU A 123 -1.51 -22.44 13.77
C GLU A 123 -1.45 -21.37 12.69
N LYS A 124 -2.57 -20.72 12.39
CA LYS A 124 -2.65 -19.61 11.42
C LYS A 124 -1.84 -18.42 11.89
N ALA A 125 -1.86 -18.11 13.18
CA ALA A 125 -1.03 -17.05 13.76
C ALA A 125 0.46 -17.32 13.56
N SER A 126 0.92 -18.54 13.86
CA SER A 126 2.31 -18.96 13.64
C SER A 126 2.73 -18.82 12.18
N MET A 127 1.90 -19.26 11.26
CA MET A 127 2.18 -19.14 9.81
C MET A 127 2.28 -17.68 9.36
N ALA A 128 1.37 -16.82 9.81
CA ALA A 128 1.37 -15.40 9.46
C ALA A 128 2.63 -14.69 9.99
N PHE A 129 3.03 -14.97 11.24
CA PHE A 129 4.26 -14.42 11.81
C PHE A 129 5.53 -14.92 11.11
N GLN A 130 5.58 -16.21 10.74
CA GLN A 130 6.71 -16.75 9.98
C GLN A 130 6.83 -16.10 8.60
N GLN A 131 5.72 -15.86 7.92
CA GLN A 131 5.71 -15.14 6.64
C GLN A 131 6.17 -13.69 6.80
N ALA A 132 5.73 -12.99 7.85
CA ALA A 132 6.18 -11.64 8.15
C ALA A 132 7.69 -11.59 8.37
N LEU A 133 8.24 -12.51 9.18
CA LEU A 133 9.68 -12.62 9.42
C LEU A 133 10.47 -12.89 8.14
N LYS A 134 9.95 -13.75 7.26
CA LYS A 134 10.59 -14.04 5.98
C LYS A 134 10.67 -12.82 5.07
N LEU A 135 9.67 -11.92 5.12
CA LEU A 135 9.68 -10.67 4.34
C LEU A 135 10.61 -9.62 4.93
N GLU A 136 10.77 -9.60 6.25
CA GLU A 136 11.69 -8.66 6.91
C GLU A 136 13.17 -8.97 6.65
N GLY A 137 13.47 -10.18 6.12
CA GLY A 137 14.84 -10.67 6.00
C GLY A 137 15.42 -11.01 7.37
N ASP A 138 16.71 -11.34 7.45
CA ASP A 138 17.40 -11.64 8.73
C ASP A 138 17.25 -10.48 9.71
N VAL A 139 16.19 -10.53 10.51
CA VAL A 139 15.98 -9.57 11.58
C VAL A 139 17.05 -9.84 12.65
N PRO A 140 17.92 -8.85 12.91
CA PRO A 140 18.95 -9.05 13.93
C PRO A 140 18.29 -9.38 15.27
N ALA A 141 18.97 -10.19 16.08
CA ALA A 141 18.72 -10.66 17.44
C ALA A 141 17.84 -9.81 18.39
N ARG A 142 17.31 -8.70 17.93
CA ARG A 142 16.52 -7.71 18.64
C ARG A 142 15.16 -8.25 19.10
N PHE A 143 14.54 -9.17 18.31
CA PHE A 143 13.29 -9.82 18.69
C PHE A 143 13.47 -11.08 19.52
N ILE A 144 14.64 -11.73 19.45
CA ILE A 144 14.96 -12.88 20.31
C ILE A 144 15.12 -12.44 21.79
N ALA A 145 15.50 -11.19 22.03
CA ALA A 145 15.65 -10.64 23.37
C ALA A 145 14.32 -10.31 24.07
N LEU A 146 13.21 -10.16 23.33
CA LEU A 146 11.88 -9.89 23.88
C LEU A 146 11.04 -11.17 24.13
N ALA A 147 11.53 -12.33 23.66
CA ALA A 147 10.86 -13.63 23.82
C ALA A 147 11.43 -14.46 25.02
N LYS A 148 12.30 -13.88 25.85
CA LYS A 148 12.76 -14.40 27.15
C LYS A 148 12.16 -13.58 28.27
#